data_d220d6db44675c1dcb73d20b17330ad6
#
_entry.id   d220d6db44675c1dcb73d20b17330ad6
#
_cell.length_a   1.000
_cell.length_b   1.000
_cell.length_c   1.000
_cell.angle_alpha   90.00
_cell.angle_beta   90.00
_cell.angle_gamma   90.00
#
_symmetry.space_group_name_H-M   'P 1'
#
loop_
_entity.id
_entity.type
_entity.pdbx_description
1 polymer ?
#
loop_
_entity_poly.entity_id
_entity_poly.type
_entity_poly.pdbx_seq_one_letter_code
_entity_poly.pdbx_strand_id
1 'polypeptide(L)'
;EPPGSTILRDLNTGAPNGVLLEMDDFLEGKIPAPTIQELASGVAEASQALVSLGITALQDATPSNSISRWETFVALKSDDALSQRVTLMIGGESTTKFLRSGVGRASNDMNLRVGAAKLMVTKTSGSLFPDVTAIHETVRKLDNKGFQVAIHAVESEAVSAGAEAIAWTRTSGSQLRHRLEHCSEMPPVTLEQVVASGAIVVTQPGFVYASGRRYLAETAAADHPWLYRIGGLRK
;
A
#
# COMPACT_ATOMS: atom_id res chain seq x y z
N GLU A 1 -5.52 20.95 6.13
CA GLU A 1 -5.10 19.53 6.05
C GLU A 1 -5.73 18.90 4.81
N PRO A 2 -4.98 18.10 4.04
CA PRO A 2 -5.56 17.34 2.94
C PRO A 2 -6.63 16.35 3.43
N PRO A 3 -7.62 15.98 2.61
CA PRO A 3 -8.61 14.98 2.98
C PRO A 3 -7.94 13.64 3.37
N GLY A 4 -8.35 13.06 4.50
CA GLY A 4 -7.78 11.81 5.02
C GLY A 4 -6.48 11.97 5.81
N SER A 5 -5.94 13.19 5.94
CA SER A 5 -4.72 13.46 6.70
C SER A 5 -4.99 14.11 8.06
N THR A 6 -4.00 14.08 8.95
CA THR A 6 -4.10 14.67 10.28
C THR A 6 -2.77 15.28 10.73
N ILE A 7 -2.82 16.50 11.27
CA ILE A 7 -1.71 17.12 12.00
C ILE A 7 -1.98 16.92 13.48
N LEU A 8 -1.17 16.11 14.16
CA LEU A 8 -1.33 15.90 15.59
C LEU A 8 -0.94 17.16 16.36
N ARG A 9 -1.73 17.45 17.41
CA ARG A 9 -1.59 18.66 18.22
C ARG A 9 -1.42 18.30 19.69
N ASP A 10 -0.71 19.13 20.40
CA ASP A 10 -0.64 19.08 21.86
C ASP A 10 -2.03 19.33 22.45
N LEU A 11 -2.46 18.45 23.37
CA LEU A 11 -3.81 18.47 23.93
C LEU A 11 -4.08 19.70 24.82
N ASN A 12 -3.06 20.33 25.37
CA ASN A 12 -3.20 21.48 26.28
C ASN A 12 -3.14 22.81 25.53
N THR A 13 -2.29 22.89 24.52
CA THR A 13 -2.02 24.16 23.81
C THR A 13 -2.71 24.25 22.45
N GLY A 14 -3.11 23.12 21.87
CA GLY A 14 -3.62 23.04 20.50
C GLY A 14 -2.57 23.25 19.42
N ALA A 15 -1.30 23.48 19.79
CA ALA A 15 -0.21 23.67 18.83
C ALA A 15 0.16 22.35 18.14
N PRO A 16 0.56 22.37 16.85
CA PRO A 16 1.12 21.20 16.18
C PRO A 16 2.31 20.63 16.96
N ASN A 17 2.36 19.31 17.16
CA ASN A 17 3.44 18.63 17.87
C ASN A 17 4.54 18.06 16.95
N GLY A 18 4.44 18.32 15.65
CA GLY A 18 5.41 17.87 14.65
C GLY A 18 5.07 16.53 13.99
N VAL A 19 4.02 15.84 14.42
CA VAL A 19 3.58 14.58 13.80
C VAL A 19 2.52 14.86 12.74
N LEU A 20 2.79 14.41 11.52
CA LEU A 20 1.93 14.53 10.35
C LEU A 20 1.55 13.11 9.90
N LEU A 21 0.26 12.83 9.76
CA LEU A 21 -0.26 11.53 9.37
C LEU A 21 -0.94 11.64 8.01
N GLU A 22 -0.66 10.69 7.09
CA GLU A 22 -1.23 10.62 5.74
C GLU A 22 -1.02 11.92 4.93
N MET A 23 0.15 12.56 5.09
CA MET A 23 0.50 13.82 4.40
C MET A 23 1.64 13.67 3.39
N ASP A 24 2.06 12.45 3.07
CA ASP A 24 3.23 12.19 2.24
C ASP A 24 3.15 12.88 0.87
N ASP A 25 2.06 12.70 0.13
CA ASP A 25 1.86 13.32 -1.19
C ASP A 25 1.87 14.86 -1.12
N PHE A 26 1.29 15.42 -0.05
CA PHE A 26 1.30 16.86 0.16
C PHE A 26 2.71 17.39 0.44
N LEU A 27 3.48 16.67 1.26
CA LEU A 27 4.86 17.02 1.60
C LEU A 27 5.79 16.83 0.41
N GLU A 28 5.64 15.74 -0.35
CA GLU A 28 6.42 15.51 -1.57
C GLU A 28 6.33 16.70 -2.54
N GLY A 29 5.14 17.29 -2.67
CA GLY A 29 4.93 18.49 -3.48
C GLY A 29 5.59 19.78 -2.92
N LYS A 30 6.11 19.77 -1.67
CA LYS A 30 6.77 20.90 -1.02
C LYS A 30 8.29 20.74 -0.90
N ILE A 31 8.77 19.52 -0.98
CA ILE A 31 10.21 19.20 -0.88
C ILE A 31 10.80 19.23 -2.29
N PRO A 32 11.93 19.90 -2.51
CA PRO A 32 12.60 19.86 -3.81
C PRO A 32 12.91 18.42 -4.22
N ALA A 33 12.55 18.07 -5.44
CA ALA A 33 12.87 16.74 -5.98
C ALA A 33 14.41 16.58 -6.07
N PRO A 34 14.94 15.39 -5.75
CA PRO A 34 16.36 15.11 -5.96
C PRO A 34 16.70 15.20 -7.46
N THR A 35 17.92 15.56 -7.76
CA THR A 35 18.44 15.45 -9.13
C THR A 35 18.47 14.00 -9.57
N ILE A 36 18.48 13.76 -10.88
CA ILE A 36 18.58 12.39 -11.43
C ILE A 36 19.85 11.69 -10.92
N GLN A 37 20.95 12.42 -10.78
CA GLN A 37 22.21 11.86 -10.29
C GLN A 37 22.16 11.48 -8.82
N GLU A 38 21.57 12.32 -7.96
CA GLU A 38 21.35 12.00 -6.55
C GLU A 38 20.45 10.79 -6.39
N LEU A 39 19.36 10.74 -7.17
CA LEU A 39 18.45 9.59 -7.15
C LEU A 39 19.17 8.30 -7.59
N ALA A 40 19.90 8.32 -8.70
CA ALA A 40 20.60 7.15 -9.21
C ALA A 40 21.67 6.65 -8.24
N SER A 41 22.44 7.57 -7.63
CA SER A 41 23.43 7.22 -6.62
C SER A 41 22.80 6.58 -5.38
N GLY A 42 21.76 7.21 -4.82
CA GLY A 42 21.06 6.65 -3.65
C GLY A 42 20.41 5.30 -3.92
N VAL A 43 19.83 5.12 -5.12
CA VAL A 43 19.24 3.84 -5.52
C VAL A 43 20.33 2.77 -5.70
N ALA A 44 21.49 3.10 -6.28
CA ALA A 44 22.57 2.14 -6.43
C ALA A 44 23.12 1.67 -5.07
N GLU A 45 23.31 2.56 -4.12
CA GLU A 45 23.71 2.22 -2.75
C GLU A 45 22.67 1.31 -2.06
N ALA A 46 21.39 1.67 -2.14
CA ALA A 46 20.29 0.87 -1.59
C ALA A 46 20.21 -0.51 -2.27
N SER A 47 20.37 -0.56 -3.59
CA SER A 47 20.38 -1.81 -4.36
C SER A 47 21.49 -2.74 -3.90
N GLN A 48 22.71 -2.24 -3.71
CA GLN A 48 23.84 -3.02 -3.21
C GLN A 48 23.61 -3.53 -1.78
N ALA A 49 23.09 -2.67 -0.89
CA ALA A 49 22.73 -3.07 0.47
C ALA A 49 21.70 -4.20 0.46
N LEU A 50 20.67 -4.13 -0.37
CA LEU A 50 19.65 -5.17 -0.49
C LEU A 50 20.22 -6.48 -1.05
N VAL A 51 21.11 -6.41 -2.06
CA VAL A 51 21.81 -7.60 -2.59
C VAL A 51 22.66 -8.26 -1.52
N SER A 52 23.37 -7.48 -0.70
CA SER A 52 24.19 -8.02 0.40
C SER A 52 23.37 -8.82 1.43
N LEU A 53 22.07 -8.53 1.52
CA LEU A 53 21.10 -9.25 2.34
C LEU A 53 20.41 -10.41 1.58
N GLY A 54 20.79 -10.67 0.34
CA GLY A 54 20.18 -11.71 -0.49
C GLY A 54 18.84 -11.32 -1.11
N ILE A 55 18.45 -10.03 -1.07
CA ILE A 55 17.19 -9.53 -1.62
C ILE A 55 17.36 -9.27 -3.13
N THR A 56 16.76 -10.13 -3.95
CA THR A 56 16.88 -10.10 -5.42
C THR A 56 15.60 -9.65 -6.13
N ALA A 57 14.52 -9.43 -5.40
CA ALA A 57 13.25 -8.95 -5.94
C ALA A 57 12.58 -7.97 -4.99
N LEU A 58 11.96 -6.94 -5.54
CA LEU A 58 11.26 -5.89 -4.81
C LEU A 58 9.84 -5.71 -5.35
N GLN A 59 8.96 -5.30 -4.47
CA GLN A 59 7.65 -4.78 -4.86
C GLN A 59 7.50 -3.37 -4.31
N ASP A 60 7.43 -2.38 -5.19
CA ASP A 60 7.11 -1.01 -4.82
C ASP A 60 5.58 -0.87 -4.70
N ALA A 61 5.11 -0.47 -3.53
CA ALA A 61 3.70 -0.37 -3.18
C ALA A 61 3.23 1.10 -3.03
N THR A 62 3.95 2.04 -3.61
CA THR A 62 3.64 3.47 -3.52
C THR A 62 2.31 3.78 -4.25
N PRO A 63 1.33 4.39 -3.56
CA PRO A 63 0.00 4.62 -4.12
C PRO A 63 -0.02 5.68 -5.22
N SER A 64 0.95 6.58 -5.26
CA SER A 64 1.08 7.64 -6.27
C SER A 64 1.86 7.22 -7.53
N ASN A 65 2.25 5.95 -7.65
CA ASN A 65 2.98 5.46 -8.82
C ASN A 65 2.23 5.71 -10.13
N SER A 66 2.88 6.42 -11.03
CA SER A 66 2.38 6.88 -12.32
C SER A 66 3.27 6.42 -13.48
N ILE A 67 2.91 6.76 -14.71
CA ILE A 67 3.74 6.53 -15.89
C ILE A 67 5.12 7.19 -15.73
N SER A 68 5.17 8.41 -15.21
CA SER A 68 6.45 9.09 -14.96
C SER A 68 7.34 8.32 -13.97
N ARG A 69 6.76 7.75 -12.91
CA ARG A 69 7.51 6.91 -11.99
C ARG A 69 8.01 5.62 -12.66
N TRP A 70 7.17 5.02 -13.52
CA TRP A 70 7.59 3.89 -14.34
C TRP A 70 8.80 4.22 -15.21
N GLU A 71 8.78 5.36 -15.90
CA GLU A 71 9.90 5.83 -16.72
C GLU A 71 11.18 6.03 -15.90
N THR A 72 11.05 6.52 -14.66
CA THR A 72 12.17 6.59 -13.71
C THR A 72 12.76 5.21 -13.42
N PHE A 73 11.93 4.19 -13.15
CA PHE A 73 12.41 2.82 -12.93
C PHE A 73 13.07 2.23 -14.18
N VAL A 74 12.54 2.53 -15.37
CA VAL A 74 13.17 2.13 -16.64
C VAL A 74 14.56 2.72 -16.76
N ALA A 75 14.75 4.01 -16.49
CA ALA A 75 16.05 4.67 -16.52
C ALA A 75 17.02 4.04 -15.52
N LEU A 76 16.61 3.88 -14.26
CA LEU A 76 17.43 3.25 -13.20
C LEU A 76 17.86 1.81 -13.56
N LYS A 77 17.03 1.08 -14.29
CA LYS A 77 17.34 -0.25 -14.80
C LYS A 77 18.33 -0.19 -15.96
N SER A 78 18.14 0.75 -16.89
CA SER A 78 19.03 0.92 -18.03
C SER A 78 20.45 1.34 -17.63
N ASP A 79 20.56 2.08 -16.53
CA ASP A 79 21.83 2.56 -15.98
C ASP A 79 22.46 1.58 -14.96
N ASP A 80 21.91 0.36 -14.84
CA ASP A 80 22.34 -0.68 -13.89
C ASP A 80 22.35 -0.22 -12.41
N ALA A 81 21.68 0.89 -12.09
CA ALA A 81 21.58 1.40 -10.73
C ALA A 81 20.70 0.51 -9.83
N LEU A 82 19.79 -0.29 -10.40
CA LEU A 82 18.86 -1.15 -9.70
C LEU A 82 18.92 -2.58 -10.20
N SER A 83 19.60 -3.46 -9.46
CA SER A 83 19.84 -4.86 -9.85
C SER A 83 18.62 -5.77 -9.65
N GLN A 84 17.79 -5.51 -8.62
CA GLN A 84 16.65 -6.36 -8.26
C GLN A 84 15.59 -6.41 -9.35
N ARG A 85 14.90 -7.52 -9.46
CA ARG A 85 13.62 -7.55 -10.19
C ARG A 85 12.60 -6.69 -9.46
N VAL A 86 11.89 -5.84 -10.18
CA VAL A 86 10.90 -4.93 -9.59
C VAL A 86 9.50 -5.22 -10.09
N THR A 87 8.55 -5.32 -9.17
CA THR A 87 7.13 -5.25 -9.48
C THR A 87 6.62 -3.90 -8.96
N LEU A 88 6.19 -3.03 -9.86
CA LEU A 88 5.67 -1.71 -9.51
C LEU A 88 4.14 -1.80 -9.39
N MET A 89 3.61 -1.63 -8.18
CA MET A 89 2.18 -1.35 -8.01
C MET A 89 1.91 0.05 -8.58
N ILE A 90 0.74 0.24 -9.15
CA ILE A 90 0.36 1.52 -9.75
C ILE A 90 -0.77 2.17 -8.98
N GLY A 91 -0.80 3.49 -8.90
CA GLY A 91 -1.91 4.19 -8.30
C GLY A 91 -3.22 3.87 -9.02
N GLY A 92 -4.30 3.63 -8.27
CA GLY A 92 -5.60 3.27 -8.83
C GLY A 92 -6.07 4.23 -9.92
N GLU A 93 -5.83 5.53 -9.74
CA GLU A 93 -6.16 6.57 -10.71
C GLU A 93 -5.29 6.54 -11.99
N SER A 94 -4.06 6.04 -11.88
CA SER A 94 -3.12 5.93 -13.00
C SER A 94 -3.43 4.78 -13.96
N THR A 95 -4.26 3.81 -13.56
CA THR A 95 -4.55 2.59 -14.33
C THR A 95 -4.99 2.84 -15.77
N THR A 96 -5.82 3.87 -16.01
CA THR A 96 -6.28 4.21 -17.36
C THR A 96 -5.14 4.67 -18.26
N LYS A 97 -4.18 5.43 -17.70
CA LYS A 97 -2.99 5.89 -18.44
C LYS A 97 -2.08 4.70 -18.78
N PHE A 98 -1.86 3.78 -17.83
CA PHE A 98 -1.09 2.55 -18.06
C PHE A 98 -1.71 1.67 -19.14
N LEU A 99 -3.03 1.49 -19.15
CA LEU A 99 -3.71 0.71 -20.19
C LEU A 99 -3.56 1.35 -21.59
N ARG A 100 -3.63 2.67 -21.67
CA ARG A 100 -3.51 3.41 -22.95
C ARG A 100 -2.06 3.42 -23.47
N SER A 101 -1.09 3.51 -22.60
CA SER A 101 0.33 3.51 -22.98
C SER A 101 0.85 2.15 -23.45
N GLY A 102 0.10 1.06 -23.22
CA GLY A 102 0.57 -0.31 -23.49
C GLY A 102 1.69 -0.78 -22.55
N VAL A 103 2.13 0.06 -21.63
CA VAL A 103 3.12 -0.28 -20.60
C VAL A 103 2.58 -1.37 -19.69
N GLY A 104 3.38 -2.36 -19.39
CA GLY A 104 3.05 -3.45 -18.48
C GLY A 104 2.64 -4.75 -19.14
N ARG A 105 2.17 -4.75 -20.39
CA ARG A 105 1.94 -5.99 -21.16
C ARG A 105 3.16 -6.47 -21.93
N ALA A 106 4.13 -5.58 -22.20
CA ALA A 106 5.29 -5.84 -23.04
C ALA A 106 6.66 -5.70 -22.34
N SER A 107 6.72 -5.31 -21.07
CA SER A 107 7.97 -4.88 -20.44
C SER A 107 8.62 -5.93 -19.53
N ASN A 108 8.58 -7.19 -19.90
CA ASN A 108 9.28 -8.26 -19.16
C ASN A 108 10.81 -8.27 -19.35
N ASP A 109 11.33 -7.47 -20.27
CA ASP A 109 12.72 -7.59 -20.72
C ASP A 109 13.75 -7.01 -19.72
N MET A 110 13.32 -6.14 -18.81
CA MET A 110 14.22 -5.45 -17.86
C MET A 110 14.05 -5.91 -16.41
N ASN A 111 13.42 -7.04 -16.15
CA ASN A 111 13.06 -7.41 -14.79
C ASN A 111 12.22 -6.32 -14.06
N LEU A 112 11.42 -5.58 -14.82
CA LEU A 112 10.49 -4.57 -14.35
C LEU A 112 9.10 -4.89 -14.88
N ARG A 113 8.07 -4.95 -13.99
CA ARG A 113 6.70 -5.27 -14.39
C ARG A 113 5.69 -4.44 -13.61
N VAL A 114 4.55 -4.20 -14.22
CA VAL A 114 3.38 -3.62 -13.55
C VAL A 114 2.73 -4.67 -12.67
N GLY A 115 2.45 -4.31 -11.43
CA GLY A 115 1.77 -5.12 -10.42
C GLY A 115 0.30 -4.74 -10.23
N ALA A 116 -0.16 -4.89 -8.99
CA ALA A 116 -1.52 -4.54 -8.60
C ALA A 116 -1.79 -3.04 -8.68
N ALA A 117 -3.06 -2.66 -8.82
CA ALA A 117 -3.51 -1.30 -8.57
C ALA A 117 -3.59 -1.07 -7.05
N LYS A 118 -2.88 -0.07 -6.54
CA LYS A 118 -2.83 0.28 -5.11
C LYS A 118 -3.99 1.21 -4.77
N LEU A 119 -4.70 0.89 -3.71
CA LEU A 119 -5.75 1.71 -3.10
C LEU A 119 -5.39 1.94 -1.63
N MET A 120 -5.48 3.20 -1.19
CA MET A 120 -5.33 3.57 0.22
C MET A 120 -6.71 3.65 0.87
N VAL A 121 -6.88 2.93 1.98
CA VAL A 121 -8.06 3.04 2.85
C VAL A 121 -7.56 3.23 4.28
N THR A 122 -7.91 4.36 4.88
CA THR A 122 -7.43 4.75 6.21
C THR A 122 -8.58 5.24 7.08
N LYS A 123 -8.38 5.24 8.40
CA LYS A 123 -9.29 5.84 9.39
C LYS A 123 -8.59 6.93 10.22
N THR A 124 -7.46 7.41 9.78
CA THR A 124 -6.59 8.33 10.53
C THR A 124 -7.31 9.59 11.00
N SER A 125 -8.31 10.06 10.24
CA SER A 125 -9.13 11.25 10.59
C SER A 125 -10.40 10.92 11.41
N GLY A 126 -10.53 9.69 11.94
CA GLY A 126 -11.69 9.24 12.72
C GLY A 126 -12.84 8.65 11.90
N SER A 127 -12.84 8.81 10.58
CA SER A 127 -13.76 8.18 9.63
C SER A 127 -12.98 7.52 8.49
N LEU A 128 -13.60 6.56 7.82
CA LEU A 128 -12.97 5.91 6.65
C LEU A 128 -12.76 6.92 5.52
N PHE A 129 -11.57 6.90 4.94
CA PHE A 129 -11.25 7.62 3.73
C PHE A 129 -10.52 6.68 2.74
N PRO A 130 -11.01 6.52 1.51
CA PRO A 130 -12.33 6.93 1.02
C PRO A 130 -13.49 6.28 1.81
N ASP A 131 -14.71 6.76 1.64
CA ASP A 131 -15.88 6.11 2.22
C ASP A 131 -16.17 4.73 1.61
N VAL A 132 -17.00 3.92 2.26
CA VAL A 132 -17.30 2.53 1.86
C VAL A 132 -17.81 2.46 0.42
N THR A 133 -18.66 3.39 0.00
CA THR A 133 -19.22 3.41 -1.36
C THR A 133 -18.12 3.63 -2.39
N ALA A 134 -17.25 4.61 -2.16
CA ALA A 134 -16.13 4.92 -3.04
C ALA A 134 -15.10 3.78 -3.11
N ILE A 135 -14.88 3.06 -1.98
CA ILE A 135 -14.03 1.86 -1.96
C ILE A 135 -14.61 0.79 -2.89
N HIS A 136 -15.89 0.46 -2.74
CA HIS A 136 -16.56 -0.55 -3.57
C HIS A 136 -16.54 -0.20 -5.05
N GLU A 137 -16.87 1.05 -5.40
CA GLU A 137 -16.84 1.52 -6.78
C GLU A 137 -15.44 1.45 -7.40
N THR A 138 -14.43 1.84 -6.63
CA THR A 138 -13.04 1.82 -7.09
C THR A 138 -12.57 0.39 -7.31
N VAL A 139 -12.78 -0.52 -6.36
CA VAL A 139 -12.38 -1.93 -6.48
C VAL A 139 -13.08 -2.56 -7.69
N ARG A 140 -14.39 -2.36 -7.86
CA ARG A 140 -15.14 -2.83 -9.02
C ARG A 140 -14.58 -2.31 -10.34
N LYS A 141 -14.28 -1.00 -10.41
CA LYS A 141 -13.73 -0.36 -11.61
C LYS A 141 -12.36 -0.94 -11.99
N LEU A 142 -11.51 -1.22 -11.00
CA LEU A 142 -10.19 -1.77 -11.20
C LEU A 142 -10.26 -3.24 -11.62
N ASP A 143 -11.11 -4.03 -10.96
CA ASP A 143 -11.38 -5.42 -11.30
C ASP A 143 -11.88 -5.57 -12.74
N ASN A 144 -12.88 -4.77 -13.14
CA ASN A 144 -13.41 -4.74 -14.51
C ASN A 144 -12.34 -4.36 -15.57
N LYS A 145 -11.29 -3.66 -15.18
CA LYS A 145 -10.14 -3.36 -16.04
C LYS A 145 -9.09 -4.48 -16.07
N GLY A 146 -9.29 -5.55 -15.30
CA GLY A 146 -8.38 -6.68 -15.20
C GLY A 146 -7.19 -6.45 -14.26
N PHE A 147 -7.24 -5.46 -13.37
CA PHE A 147 -6.19 -5.24 -12.38
C PHE A 147 -6.48 -6.00 -11.08
N GLN A 148 -5.47 -6.75 -10.60
CA GLN A 148 -5.43 -7.10 -9.20
C GLN A 148 -5.41 -5.81 -8.36
N VAL A 149 -6.21 -5.74 -7.30
CA VAL A 149 -6.20 -4.62 -6.36
C VAL A 149 -5.42 -5.00 -5.11
N ALA A 150 -4.58 -4.08 -4.62
CA ALA A 150 -3.90 -4.18 -3.33
C ALA A 150 -4.37 -3.01 -2.45
N ILE A 151 -5.16 -3.32 -1.42
CA ILE A 151 -5.79 -2.33 -0.55
C ILE A 151 -4.97 -2.17 0.71
N HIS A 152 -4.46 -0.96 0.98
CA HIS A 152 -3.92 -0.60 2.29
C HIS A 152 -5.07 -0.57 3.29
N ALA A 153 -4.96 -1.32 4.37
CA ALA A 153 -5.97 -1.40 5.42
C ALA A 153 -5.30 -1.80 6.75
N VAL A 154 -5.23 -0.88 7.69
CA VAL A 154 -4.59 -1.06 9.00
C VAL A 154 -5.63 -1.29 10.07
N GLU A 155 -6.58 -0.35 10.21
CA GLU A 155 -7.63 -0.37 11.19
C GLU A 155 -8.72 -1.41 10.82
N SER A 156 -9.38 -1.97 11.81
CA SER A 156 -10.37 -3.04 11.63
C SER A 156 -11.49 -2.67 10.66
N GLU A 157 -11.95 -1.42 10.69
CA GLU A 157 -12.99 -0.93 9.78
C GLU A 157 -12.49 -0.81 8.33
N ALA A 158 -11.23 -0.40 8.14
CA ALA A 158 -10.62 -0.34 6.82
C ALA A 158 -10.44 -1.77 6.25
N VAL A 159 -10.02 -2.72 7.09
CA VAL A 159 -9.90 -4.14 6.72
C VAL A 159 -11.27 -4.72 6.34
N SER A 160 -12.30 -4.46 7.14
CA SER A 160 -13.67 -4.91 6.86
C SER A 160 -14.20 -4.36 5.53
N ALA A 161 -14.09 -3.04 5.31
CA ALA A 161 -14.54 -2.41 4.07
C ALA A 161 -13.80 -2.95 2.83
N GLY A 162 -12.49 -3.15 2.94
CA GLY A 162 -11.68 -3.76 1.88
C GLY A 162 -12.09 -5.21 1.60
N ALA A 163 -12.33 -6.01 2.65
CA ALA A 163 -12.79 -7.39 2.53
C ALA A 163 -14.15 -7.49 1.86
N GLU A 164 -15.12 -6.64 2.23
CA GLU A 164 -16.45 -6.58 1.62
C GLU A 164 -16.38 -6.23 0.13
N ALA A 165 -15.56 -5.24 -0.23
CA ALA A 165 -15.37 -4.85 -1.63
C ALA A 165 -14.77 -5.99 -2.46
N ILE A 166 -13.80 -6.74 -1.92
CA ILE A 166 -13.20 -7.91 -2.58
C ILE A 166 -14.22 -9.06 -2.69
N ALA A 167 -14.96 -9.35 -1.62
CA ALA A 167 -16.00 -10.39 -1.64
C ALA A 167 -17.01 -10.14 -2.76
N TRP A 168 -17.41 -8.89 -2.94
CA TRP A 168 -18.33 -8.50 -4.01
C TRP A 168 -17.78 -8.82 -5.41
N THR A 169 -16.50 -8.56 -5.70
CA THR A 169 -15.90 -8.90 -7.01
C THR A 169 -15.94 -10.39 -7.27
N ARG A 170 -15.71 -11.22 -6.27
CA ARG A 170 -15.77 -12.68 -6.39
C ARG A 170 -17.19 -13.19 -6.69
N THR A 171 -18.19 -12.64 -6.02
CA THR A 171 -19.60 -12.99 -6.33
C THR A 171 -20.00 -12.56 -7.74
N SER A 172 -19.32 -11.55 -8.30
CA SER A 172 -19.47 -11.11 -9.70
C SER A 172 -18.63 -11.93 -10.70
N GLY A 173 -17.93 -12.97 -10.25
CA GLY A 173 -17.19 -13.91 -11.10
C GLY A 173 -15.72 -13.58 -11.32
N SER A 174 -15.16 -12.59 -10.61
CA SER A 174 -13.73 -12.26 -10.71
C SER A 174 -12.85 -13.44 -10.28
N GLN A 175 -11.78 -13.69 -11.04
CA GLN A 175 -10.74 -14.67 -10.73
C GLN A 175 -9.45 -13.98 -10.29
N LEU A 176 -9.46 -12.64 -10.15
CA LEU A 176 -8.29 -11.88 -9.72
C LEU A 176 -8.02 -12.12 -8.23
N ARG A 177 -6.74 -12.24 -7.90
CA ARG A 177 -6.28 -12.50 -6.53
C ARG A 177 -6.06 -11.17 -5.81
N HIS A 178 -7.13 -10.46 -5.46
CA HIS A 178 -7.05 -9.20 -4.73
C HIS A 178 -6.40 -9.36 -3.36
N ARG A 179 -5.78 -8.29 -2.86
CA ARG A 179 -4.96 -8.30 -1.65
C ARG A 179 -5.42 -7.25 -0.66
N LEU A 180 -5.30 -7.59 0.62
CA LEU A 180 -5.33 -6.67 1.74
C LEU A 180 -3.91 -6.55 2.30
N GLU A 181 -3.38 -5.34 2.35
CA GLU A 181 -2.07 -5.05 2.91
C GLU A 181 -2.19 -4.72 4.40
N HIS A 182 -1.22 -5.15 5.19
CA HIS A 182 -1.09 -4.96 6.63
C HIS A 182 -2.08 -5.77 7.46
N CYS A 183 -3.37 -5.46 7.46
CA CYS A 183 -4.40 -6.10 8.30
C CYS A 183 -3.95 -6.13 9.77
N SER A 184 -3.51 -4.97 10.28
CA SER A 184 -2.87 -4.88 11.59
C SER A 184 -3.85 -5.13 12.72
N GLU A 185 -5.07 -4.62 12.60
CA GLU A 185 -6.16 -4.79 13.58
C GLU A 185 -7.22 -5.73 13.01
N MET A 186 -7.29 -6.93 13.57
CA MET A 186 -8.16 -7.96 13.01
C MET A 186 -8.92 -8.74 14.11
N PRO A 187 -9.94 -8.12 14.74
CA PRO A 187 -10.83 -8.81 15.67
C PRO A 187 -11.54 -9.99 14.99
N PRO A 188 -12.14 -10.91 15.75
CA PRO A 188 -12.72 -12.14 15.20
C PRO A 188 -13.69 -11.92 14.03
N VAL A 189 -14.58 -10.96 14.14
CA VAL A 189 -15.56 -10.63 13.07
C VAL A 189 -14.85 -10.18 11.79
N THR A 190 -13.86 -9.31 11.92
CA THR A 190 -13.07 -8.84 10.76
C THR A 190 -12.29 -9.98 10.12
N LEU A 191 -11.71 -10.88 10.93
CA LEU A 191 -11.04 -12.08 10.40
C LEU A 191 -12.00 -12.96 9.59
N GLU A 192 -13.22 -13.20 10.09
CA GLU A 192 -14.25 -13.97 9.36
C GLU A 192 -14.61 -13.32 8.02
N GLN A 193 -14.74 -12.00 7.98
CA GLN A 193 -14.98 -11.24 6.74
C GLN A 193 -13.82 -11.39 5.75
N VAL A 194 -12.56 -11.28 6.23
CA VAL A 194 -11.36 -11.48 5.40
C VAL A 194 -11.32 -12.88 4.83
N VAL A 195 -11.57 -13.91 5.62
CA VAL A 195 -11.63 -15.31 5.17
C VAL A 195 -12.73 -15.49 4.11
N ALA A 196 -13.93 -14.99 4.38
CA ALA A 196 -15.07 -15.08 3.46
C ALA A 196 -14.81 -14.36 2.13
N SER A 197 -14.06 -13.26 2.16
CA SER A 197 -13.70 -12.49 0.96
C SER A 197 -12.78 -13.26 0.01
N GLY A 198 -11.99 -14.21 0.52
CA GLY A 198 -10.94 -14.90 -0.22
C GLY A 198 -9.79 -13.98 -0.64
N ALA A 199 -9.61 -12.85 0.02
CA ALA A 199 -8.49 -11.95 -0.18
C ALA A 199 -7.16 -12.62 0.22
N ILE A 200 -6.08 -12.21 -0.43
CA ILE A 200 -4.73 -12.53 0.03
C ILE A 200 -4.31 -11.47 1.03
N VAL A 201 -3.95 -11.89 2.24
CA VAL A 201 -3.39 -10.98 3.25
C VAL A 201 -1.87 -10.91 3.10
N VAL A 202 -1.33 -9.69 3.03
CA VAL A 202 0.10 -9.41 3.02
C VAL A 202 0.42 -8.57 4.25
N THR A 203 0.93 -9.22 5.29
CA THR A 203 1.21 -8.60 6.59
C THR A 203 2.70 -8.58 6.91
N GLN A 204 3.12 -7.72 7.82
CA GLN A 204 4.52 -7.45 8.15
C GLN A 204 4.80 -7.74 9.63
N PRO A 205 5.17 -8.98 9.98
CA PRO A 205 5.50 -9.35 11.39
C PRO A 205 6.63 -8.51 11.98
N GLY A 206 7.54 -8.02 11.13
CA GLY A 206 8.65 -7.15 11.55
C GLY A 206 8.21 -5.86 12.24
N PHE A 207 7.02 -5.36 11.94
CA PHE A 207 6.47 -4.18 12.61
C PHE A 207 6.23 -4.41 14.10
N VAL A 208 5.80 -5.61 14.49
CA VAL A 208 5.64 -5.98 15.91
C VAL A 208 6.99 -5.95 16.62
N TYR A 209 8.03 -6.45 15.97
CA TYR A 209 9.39 -6.43 16.52
C TYR A 209 9.92 -5.00 16.66
N ALA A 210 9.77 -4.19 15.61
CA ALA A 210 10.32 -2.83 15.58
C ALA A 210 9.51 -1.83 16.42
N SER A 211 8.19 -1.96 16.49
CA SER A 211 7.27 -0.95 17.02
C SER A 211 6.20 -1.50 17.97
N GLY A 212 6.31 -2.75 18.42
CA GLY A 212 5.26 -3.40 19.23
C GLY A 212 4.92 -2.66 20.51
N ARG A 213 5.92 -2.04 21.18
CA ARG A 213 5.67 -1.22 22.38
C ARG A 213 4.80 0.00 22.08
N ARG A 214 5.02 0.63 20.93
CA ARG A 214 4.21 1.76 20.47
C ARG A 214 2.77 1.31 20.20
N TYR A 215 2.57 0.21 19.48
CA TYR A 215 1.24 -0.33 19.22
C TYR A 215 0.47 -0.60 20.50
N LEU A 216 1.11 -1.21 21.51
CA LEU A 216 0.48 -1.46 22.80
C LEU A 216 0.16 -0.17 23.58
N ALA A 217 0.88 0.91 23.34
CA ALA A 217 0.62 2.20 23.99
C ALA A 217 -0.49 3.01 23.28
N GLU A 218 -0.60 2.86 21.95
CA GLU A 218 -1.52 3.66 21.11
C GLU A 218 -2.86 2.95 20.86
N THR A 219 -2.92 1.61 21.01
CA THR A 219 -4.13 0.82 20.78
C THR A 219 -4.81 0.48 22.12
N ALA A 220 -6.14 0.44 22.14
CA ALA A 220 -6.89 0.05 23.31
C ALA A 220 -6.53 -1.37 23.78
N ALA A 221 -6.40 -1.58 25.09
CA ALA A 221 -5.98 -2.87 25.65
C ALA A 221 -6.88 -4.05 25.21
N ALA A 222 -8.15 -3.80 24.96
CA ALA A 222 -9.09 -4.79 24.45
C ALA A 222 -8.74 -5.30 23.05
N ASP A 223 -8.02 -4.51 22.26
CA ASP A 223 -7.66 -4.80 20.87
C ASP A 223 -6.27 -5.43 20.74
N HIS A 224 -5.43 -5.40 21.79
CA HIS A 224 -4.10 -6.01 21.78
C HIS A 224 -4.06 -7.47 21.29
N PRO A 225 -5.00 -8.37 21.66
CA PRO A 225 -5.03 -9.75 21.15
C PRO A 225 -5.26 -9.84 19.64
N TRP A 226 -5.73 -8.78 19.02
CA TRP A 226 -6.12 -8.73 17.62
C TRP A 226 -5.07 -8.09 16.70
N LEU A 227 -3.98 -7.57 17.28
CA LEU A 227 -2.89 -6.97 16.53
C LEU A 227 -2.05 -8.04 15.81
N TYR A 228 -1.84 -7.89 14.51
CA TYR A 228 -0.98 -8.73 13.67
C TYR A 228 -1.19 -10.24 13.92
N ARG A 229 -2.41 -10.74 13.82
CA ARG A 229 -2.83 -12.12 14.14
C ARG A 229 -2.31 -13.18 13.17
N ILE A 230 -1.00 -13.27 12.97
CA ILE A 230 -0.37 -14.19 12.01
C ILE A 230 -0.75 -15.64 12.28
N GLY A 231 -0.82 -16.04 13.54
CA GLY A 231 -1.26 -17.39 13.93
C GLY A 231 -2.72 -17.70 13.55
N GLY A 232 -3.60 -16.69 13.56
CA GLY A 232 -4.99 -16.82 13.13
C GLY A 232 -5.16 -16.93 11.62
N LEU A 233 -4.26 -16.32 10.85
CA LEU A 233 -4.28 -16.37 9.39
C LEU A 233 -3.80 -17.71 8.80
N ARG A 234 -3.15 -18.56 9.61
CA ARG A 234 -2.66 -19.89 9.17
C ARG A 234 -3.67 -21.02 9.32
N LYS A 235 -4.76 -20.78 10.00
CA LYS A 235 -5.82 -21.78 10.26
C LYS A 235 -6.91 -21.67 9.23
#